data_8ce898366e4fdd4fe30a1a89b8301f6d
#
_entry.id   8ce898366e4fdd4fe30a1a89b8301f6d
#
_cell.length_a   1.000
_cell.length_b   1.000
_cell.length_c   1.000
_cell.angle_alpha   90.00
_cell.angle_beta   90.00
_cell.angle_gamma   90.00
#
_symmetry.space_group_name_H-M   'P 1'
#
loop_
_entity.id
_entity.type
_entity.pdbx_description
1 polymer ?
#
loop_
_entity_poly.entity_id
_entity_poly.type
_entity_poly.pdbx_seq_one_letter_code
_entity_poly.pdbx_strand_id
1 'polypeptide(L)'
;MSQCQIVSTDILLEYLEVAFHGILYHRKIYPAEIFSRKKIYGVGIWVSDHPEVNEYLKNILEAIREALTADITSIKRLNFVLVDSEDILMEKYVFDLVKIQIDTPEIDPYFLRTEESLRTVCLKLSMMESYLKPLPENCQFFIELESHEAALVGLSENPKCEDFPWIVRNDDWNETSGKTSLLPIYTVKTEHLGVQLFVIGETKN
;
A
#
# COMPACT_ATOMS: atom_id res chain seq x y z
N MET A 1 -1.58 -19.51 -12.73
CA MET A 1 -0.72 -19.25 -11.53
C MET A 1 -0.36 -20.55 -10.83
N SER A 2 0.85 -20.67 -10.29
CA SER A 2 1.21 -21.75 -9.37
C SER A 2 0.55 -21.55 -8.00
N GLN A 3 0.41 -22.63 -7.20
CA GLN A 3 -0.15 -22.52 -5.84
C GLN A 3 0.68 -21.55 -4.96
N CYS A 4 1.99 -21.54 -5.13
CA CYS A 4 2.88 -20.61 -4.43
C CYS A 4 2.60 -19.14 -4.79
N GLN A 5 2.35 -18.84 -6.06
CA GLN A 5 1.99 -17.48 -6.50
C GLN A 5 0.66 -17.00 -5.92
N ILE A 6 -0.34 -17.90 -5.81
CA ILE A 6 -1.63 -17.56 -5.21
C ILE A 6 -1.42 -17.16 -3.74
N VAL A 7 -0.70 -17.97 -2.98
CA VAL A 7 -0.39 -17.70 -1.56
C VAL A 7 0.36 -16.38 -1.40
N SER A 8 1.38 -16.11 -2.23
CA SER A 8 2.14 -14.85 -2.19
C SER A 8 1.27 -13.64 -2.51
N THR A 9 0.35 -13.77 -3.46
CA THR A 9 -0.61 -12.70 -3.79
C THR A 9 -1.56 -12.44 -2.62
N ASP A 10 -2.09 -13.49 -1.99
CA ASP A 10 -2.99 -13.34 -0.84
C ASP A 10 -2.31 -12.63 0.33
N ILE A 11 -1.06 -13.00 0.65
CA ILE A 11 -0.26 -12.36 1.69
C ILE A 11 0.01 -10.89 1.35
N LEU A 12 0.35 -10.60 0.09
CA LEU A 12 0.56 -9.22 -0.36
C LEU A 12 -0.70 -8.36 -0.18
N LEU A 13 -1.85 -8.87 -0.58
CA LEU A 13 -3.11 -8.11 -0.49
C LEU A 13 -3.52 -7.89 0.97
N GLU A 14 -3.40 -8.89 1.83
CA GLU A 14 -3.63 -8.73 3.27
C GLU A 14 -2.67 -7.67 3.88
N TYR A 15 -1.40 -7.71 3.49
CA TYR A 15 -0.42 -6.72 3.91
C TYR A 15 -0.79 -5.31 3.48
N LEU A 16 -1.20 -5.13 2.22
CA LEU A 16 -1.61 -3.83 1.68
C LEU A 16 -2.86 -3.29 2.41
N GLU A 17 -3.86 -4.15 2.63
CA GLU A 17 -5.08 -3.78 3.38
C GLU A 17 -4.74 -3.24 4.77
N VAL A 18 -3.92 -3.99 5.51
CA VAL A 18 -3.47 -3.60 6.86
C VAL A 18 -2.68 -2.29 6.83
N ALA A 19 -1.78 -2.13 5.85
CA ALA A 19 -0.98 -0.92 5.71
C ALA A 19 -1.83 0.30 5.36
N PHE A 20 -2.81 0.16 4.47
CA PHE A 20 -3.72 1.25 4.08
C PHE A 20 -4.56 1.73 5.27
N HIS A 21 -5.16 0.82 6.01
CA HIS A 21 -5.88 1.17 7.23
C HIS A 21 -4.97 1.86 8.26
N GLY A 22 -3.74 1.38 8.41
CA GLY A 22 -2.73 1.98 9.28
C GLY A 22 -2.37 3.41 8.87
N ILE A 23 -2.15 3.66 7.57
CA ILE A 23 -1.86 5.00 7.04
C ILE A 23 -3.05 5.93 7.28
N LEU A 24 -4.27 5.51 6.91
CA LEU A 24 -5.49 6.31 7.10
C LEU A 24 -5.67 6.74 8.56
N TYR A 25 -5.46 5.82 9.50
CA TYR A 25 -5.58 6.10 10.92
C TYR A 25 -4.48 7.01 11.45
N HIS A 26 -3.20 6.64 11.23
CA HIS A 26 -2.06 7.35 11.82
C HIS A 26 -1.83 8.72 11.19
N ARG A 27 -2.27 8.93 9.93
CA ARG A 27 -2.22 10.25 9.29
C ARG A 27 -3.50 11.05 9.46
N LYS A 28 -4.50 10.53 10.22
CA LYS A 28 -5.75 11.23 10.58
C LYS A 28 -6.54 11.70 9.36
N ILE A 29 -6.55 10.88 8.28
CA ILE A 29 -7.32 11.17 7.06
C ILE A 29 -8.82 11.12 7.37
N TYR A 30 -9.21 10.25 8.28
CA TYR A 30 -10.56 10.13 8.80
C TYR A 30 -10.58 10.26 10.33
N PRO A 31 -11.74 10.64 10.92
CA PRO A 31 -11.90 10.67 12.38
C PRO A 31 -11.60 9.31 13.03
N ALA A 32 -10.96 9.35 14.19
CA ALA A 32 -10.55 8.13 14.92
C ALA A 32 -11.75 7.23 15.28
N GLU A 33 -12.93 7.81 15.41
CA GLU A 33 -14.17 7.15 15.81
C GLU A 33 -14.67 6.10 14.81
N ILE A 34 -14.26 6.19 13.53
CA ILE A 34 -14.61 5.20 12.53
C ILE A 34 -13.67 3.99 12.52
N PHE A 35 -12.68 3.95 13.41
CA PHE A 35 -11.71 2.85 13.48
C PHE A 35 -11.89 2.05 14.76
N SER A 36 -11.79 0.73 14.62
CA SER A 36 -11.71 -0.22 15.72
C SER A 36 -10.35 -0.89 15.78
N ARG A 37 -9.96 -1.30 16.99
CA ARG A 37 -8.68 -1.96 17.18
C ARG A 37 -8.82 -3.47 16.99
N LYS A 38 -8.09 -4.02 16.03
CA LYS A 38 -8.02 -5.47 15.77
C LYS A 38 -6.62 -6.00 16.05
N LYS A 39 -6.53 -7.27 16.43
CA LYS A 39 -5.23 -7.93 16.64
C LYS A 39 -4.86 -8.71 15.39
N ILE A 40 -3.86 -8.22 14.65
CA ILE A 40 -3.30 -8.87 13.45
C ILE A 40 -1.80 -8.96 13.62
N TYR A 41 -1.17 -10.04 13.19
CA TYR A 41 0.28 -10.31 13.37
C TYR A 41 0.75 -10.14 14.82
N GLY A 42 -0.09 -10.45 15.79
CA GLY A 42 0.22 -10.31 17.21
C GLY A 42 0.26 -8.88 17.75
N VAL A 43 0.01 -7.86 16.92
CA VAL A 43 -0.07 -6.44 17.31
C VAL A 43 -1.48 -5.88 17.16
N GLY A 44 -1.80 -4.83 17.94
CA GLY A 44 -3.06 -4.11 17.79
C GLY A 44 -2.93 -3.10 16.65
N ILE A 45 -3.71 -3.28 15.61
CA ILE A 45 -3.82 -2.36 14.48
C ILE A 45 -5.19 -1.70 14.46
N TRP A 46 -5.30 -0.57 13.80
CA TRP A 46 -6.55 0.14 13.60
C TRP A 46 -7.11 -0.18 12.22
N VAL A 47 -8.36 -0.59 12.17
CA VAL A 47 -9.09 -0.95 10.93
C VAL A 47 -10.37 -0.14 10.89
N SER A 48 -10.69 0.45 9.74
CA SER A 48 -11.94 1.17 9.55
C SER A 48 -13.15 0.25 9.70
N ASP A 49 -14.18 0.75 10.37
CA ASP A 49 -15.51 0.12 10.42
C ASP A 49 -16.49 0.82 9.45
N HIS A 50 -16.04 1.86 8.71
CA HIS A 50 -16.88 2.59 7.77
C HIS A 50 -17.10 1.79 6.49
N PRO A 51 -18.35 1.47 6.11
CA PRO A 51 -18.63 0.58 4.99
C PRO A 51 -18.06 1.07 3.66
N GLU A 52 -18.24 2.37 3.33
CA GLU A 52 -17.79 2.93 2.05
C GLU A 52 -16.26 2.93 1.91
N VAL A 53 -15.53 3.23 3.00
CA VAL A 53 -14.05 3.14 3.00
C VAL A 53 -13.60 1.71 2.77
N ASN A 54 -14.24 0.76 3.44
CA ASN A 54 -13.90 -0.66 3.33
C ASN A 54 -14.24 -1.21 1.95
N GLU A 55 -15.37 -0.81 1.37
CA GLU A 55 -15.78 -1.20 0.01
C GLU A 55 -14.80 -0.64 -1.04
N TYR A 56 -14.42 0.63 -0.91
CA TYR A 56 -13.43 1.25 -1.80
C TYR A 56 -12.08 0.53 -1.75
N LEU A 57 -11.54 0.27 -0.55
CA LEU A 57 -10.29 -0.45 -0.39
C LEU A 57 -10.38 -1.89 -0.92
N LYS A 58 -11.50 -2.57 -0.67
CA LYS A 58 -11.75 -3.92 -1.17
C LYS A 58 -11.72 -3.96 -2.70
N ASN A 59 -12.42 -3.04 -3.36
CA ASN A 59 -12.49 -2.97 -4.83
C ASN A 59 -11.09 -2.74 -5.45
N ILE A 60 -10.27 -1.86 -4.83
CA ILE A 60 -8.88 -1.66 -5.23
C ILE A 60 -8.07 -2.94 -5.10
N LEU A 61 -8.16 -3.61 -3.95
CA LEU A 61 -7.39 -4.84 -3.69
C LEU A 61 -7.81 -5.98 -4.63
N GLU A 62 -9.10 -6.09 -4.96
CA GLU A 62 -9.59 -7.04 -5.96
C GLU A 62 -9.04 -6.72 -7.37
N ALA A 63 -9.02 -5.46 -7.77
CA ALA A 63 -8.44 -5.06 -9.05
C ALA A 63 -6.92 -5.33 -9.10
N ILE A 64 -6.20 -5.11 -8.00
CA ILE A 64 -4.78 -5.49 -7.88
C ILE A 64 -4.61 -7.01 -8.00
N ARG A 65 -5.49 -7.79 -7.35
CA ARG A 65 -5.50 -9.26 -7.44
C ARG A 65 -5.64 -9.73 -8.89
N GLU A 66 -6.58 -9.17 -9.63
CA GLU A 66 -6.80 -9.52 -11.03
C GLU A 66 -5.57 -9.19 -11.89
N ALA A 67 -4.96 -8.01 -11.69
CA ALA A 67 -3.73 -7.63 -12.39
C ALA A 67 -2.60 -8.63 -12.15
N LEU A 68 -2.32 -8.95 -10.88
CA LEU A 68 -1.27 -9.89 -10.48
C LEU A 68 -1.58 -11.32 -10.90
N THR A 69 -2.87 -11.69 -11.03
CA THR A 69 -3.30 -13.00 -11.51
C THR A 69 -3.05 -13.14 -13.01
N ALA A 70 -3.27 -12.09 -13.78
CA ALA A 70 -3.00 -12.07 -15.21
C ALA A 70 -1.48 -12.10 -15.48
N ASP A 71 -0.72 -11.25 -14.81
CA ASP A 71 0.74 -11.23 -14.86
C ASP A 71 1.30 -10.74 -13.51
N ILE A 72 1.99 -11.62 -12.78
CA ILE A 72 2.59 -11.29 -11.48
C ILE A 72 3.65 -10.18 -11.58
N THR A 73 4.13 -9.88 -12.77
CA THR A 73 5.09 -8.82 -13.03
C THR A 73 4.44 -7.53 -13.52
N SER A 74 3.12 -7.52 -13.62
CA SER A 74 2.35 -6.40 -14.17
C SER A 74 2.50 -5.12 -13.35
N ILE A 75 2.55 -5.23 -12.03
CA ILE A 75 2.69 -4.10 -11.13
C ILE A 75 4.13 -4.00 -10.63
N LYS A 76 4.76 -2.85 -10.83
CA LYS A 76 6.10 -2.54 -10.29
C LYS A 76 6.00 -1.91 -8.91
N ARG A 77 5.16 -0.90 -8.80
CA ARG A 77 4.93 -0.14 -7.57
C ARG A 77 3.46 0.10 -7.37
N LEU A 78 3.11 0.19 -6.12
CA LEU A 78 1.83 0.66 -5.67
C LEU A 78 2.08 1.85 -4.76
N ASN A 79 1.40 2.97 -5.01
CA ASN A 79 1.57 4.19 -4.27
C ASN A 79 0.27 4.54 -3.55
N PHE A 80 0.36 4.79 -2.25
CA PHE A 80 -0.69 5.40 -1.48
C PHE A 80 -0.36 6.89 -1.35
N VAL A 81 -1.13 7.73 -2.01
CA VAL A 81 -0.86 9.15 -2.20
C VAL A 81 -1.82 9.98 -1.35
N LEU A 82 -1.29 10.92 -0.60
CA LEU A 82 -2.05 11.90 0.17
C LEU A 82 -1.87 13.28 -0.44
N VAL A 83 -2.98 13.93 -0.74
CA VAL A 83 -3.01 15.30 -1.28
C VAL A 83 -3.86 16.21 -0.41
N ASP A 84 -3.61 17.49 -0.51
CA ASP A 84 -4.47 18.49 0.13
C ASP A 84 -5.71 18.83 -0.73
N SER A 85 -6.49 19.82 -0.31
CA SER A 85 -7.70 20.26 -1.01
C SER A 85 -7.44 20.97 -2.36
N GLU A 86 -6.19 21.27 -2.70
CA GLU A 86 -5.75 21.88 -3.96
C GLU A 86 -5.02 20.87 -4.87
N ASP A 87 -5.14 19.56 -4.56
CA ASP A 87 -4.45 18.47 -5.26
C ASP A 87 -2.91 18.57 -5.21
N ILE A 88 -2.37 19.21 -4.17
CA ILE A 88 -0.92 19.26 -3.93
C ILE A 88 -0.48 17.99 -3.18
N LEU A 89 0.57 17.35 -3.69
CA LEU A 89 1.14 16.16 -3.07
C LEU A 89 1.73 16.48 -1.69
N MET A 90 1.19 15.86 -0.66
CA MET A 90 1.67 15.99 0.72
C MET A 90 2.58 14.82 1.12
N GLU A 91 2.12 13.60 0.87
CA GLU A 91 2.85 12.37 1.18
C GLU A 91 2.58 11.29 0.14
N LYS A 92 3.62 10.49 -0.16
CA LYS A 92 3.50 9.34 -1.05
C LYS A 92 4.17 8.14 -0.38
N TYR A 93 3.37 7.16 0.04
CA TYR A 93 3.85 5.87 0.52
C TYR A 93 4.02 4.93 -0.65
N VAL A 94 5.24 4.53 -0.91
CA VAL A 94 5.61 3.68 -2.05
C VAL A 94 5.85 2.26 -1.59
N PHE A 95 5.05 1.33 -2.11
CA PHE A 95 5.22 -0.10 -1.99
C PHE A 95 5.88 -0.60 -3.26
N ASP A 96 7.21 -0.66 -3.27
CA ASP A 96 7.99 -1.15 -4.40
C ASP A 96 8.01 -2.68 -4.35
N LEU A 97 7.37 -3.32 -5.32
CA LEU A 97 7.28 -4.77 -5.43
C LEU A 97 8.57 -5.29 -6.07
N VAL A 98 9.63 -5.30 -5.31
CA VAL A 98 10.93 -5.78 -5.76
C VAL A 98 10.81 -7.25 -6.13
N LYS A 99 11.17 -7.61 -7.35
CA LYS A 99 11.47 -9.01 -7.68
C LYS A 99 12.64 -9.43 -6.80
N ILE A 100 12.33 -10.14 -5.73
CA ILE A 100 13.37 -10.73 -4.92
C ILE A 100 14.01 -11.82 -5.78
N GLN A 101 15.18 -11.51 -6.33
CA GLN A 101 16.14 -12.55 -6.67
C GLN A 101 16.60 -13.13 -5.34
N ILE A 102 15.92 -14.18 -4.92
CA ILE A 102 16.29 -14.92 -3.72
C ILE A 102 17.45 -15.80 -4.15
N ASP A 103 18.68 -15.34 -3.90
CA ASP A 103 19.89 -16.12 -4.14
C ASP A 103 19.91 -17.43 -3.33
N THR A 104 19.18 -17.49 -2.24
CA THR A 104 18.87 -18.68 -1.45
C THR A 104 17.53 -18.44 -0.74
N PRO A 105 16.43 -19.10 -1.15
CA PRO A 105 15.16 -18.97 -0.44
C PRO A 105 15.32 -19.61 0.96
N GLU A 106 15.34 -18.77 1.98
CA GLU A 106 15.14 -19.28 3.34
C GLU A 106 13.70 -19.76 3.44
N ILE A 107 13.56 -21.08 3.55
CA ILE A 107 12.26 -21.74 3.64
C ILE A 107 11.51 -21.20 4.86
N ASP A 108 10.32 -20.65 4.66
CA ASP A 108 9.42 -20.16 5.72
C ASP A 108 8.10 -20.95 5.73
N PRO A 109 8.14 -22.27 6.01
CA PRO A 109 7.00 -23.16 5.83
C PRO A 109 5.83 -22.85 6.77
N TYR A 110 6.07 -22.09 7.84
CA TYR A 110 5.07 -21.69 8.83
C TYR A 110 4.77 -20.19 8.82
N PHE A 111 5.23 -19.46 7.82
CA PHE A 111 5.05 -18.00 7.67
C PHE A 111 5.55 -17.16 8.86
N LEU A 112 6.40 -17.71 9.73
CA LEU A 112 6.85 -17.02 10.94
C LEU A 112 7.64 -15.75 10.63
N ARG A 113 8.55 -15.81 9.65
CA ARG A 113 9.34 -14.65 9.22
C ARG A 113 8.48 -13.63 8.49
N THR A 114 7.54 -14.12 7.70
CA THR A 114 6.56 -13.27 7.00
C THR A 114 5.72 -12.52 8.03
N GLU A 115 5.14 -13.21 9.02
CA GLU A 115 4.37 -12.59 10.11
C GLU A 115 5.20 -11.57 10.92
N GLU A 116 6.45 -11.90 11.26
CA GLU A 116 7.35 -10.99 11.99
C GLU A 116 7.67 -9.73 11.18
N SER A 117 7.90 -9.87 9.87
CA SER A 117 8.15 -8.76 8.96
C SER A 117 6.93 -7.85 8.84
N LEU A 118 5.74 -8.42 8.68
CA LEU A 118 4.48 -7.68 8.61
C LEU A 118 4.16 -6.97 9.94
N ARG A 119 4.40 -7.62 11.07
CA ARG A 119 4.34 -7.00 12.40
C ARG A 119 5.25 -5.78 12.49
N THR A 120 6.48 -5.90 12.01
CA THR A 120 7.46 -4.81 12.02
C THR A 120 6.99 -3.62 11.20
N VAL A 121 6.39 -3.86 10.02
CA VAL A 121 5.81 -2.79 9.20
C VAL A 121 4.69 -2.07 9.95
N CYS A 122 3.76 -2.80 10.57
CA CYS A 122 2.66 -2.19 11.33
C CYS A 122 3.18 -1.27 12.44
N LEU A 123 4.20 -1.72 13.19
CA LEU A 123 4.82 -0.92 14.25
C LEU A 123 5.55 0.31 13.69
N LYS A 124 6.25 0.18 12.57
CA LYS A 124 6.95 1.32 11.94
C LYS A 124 5.97 2.33 11.34
N LEU A 125 4.88 1.89 10.72
CA LEU A 125 3.83 2.79 10.25
C LEU A 125 3.22 3.60 11.40
N SER A 126 2.99 2.98 12.56
CA SER A 126 2.47 3.69 13.73
C SER A 126 3.43 4.77 14.27
N MET A 127 4.71 4.71 13.94
CA MET A 127 5.72 5.69 14.34
C MET A 127 5.87 6.85 13.35
N MET A 128 5.31 6.76 12.14
CA MET A 128 5.51 7.77 11.09
C MET A 128 5.01 9.16 11.48
N GLU A 129 3.96 9.24 12.29
CA GLU A 129 3.48 10.52 12.84
C GLU A 129 4.58 11.29 13.62
N SER A 130 5.57 10.59 14.18
CA SER A 130 6.69 11.22 14.91
C SER A 130 7.71 11.87 13.98
N TYR A 131 7.84 11.39 12.75
CA TYR A 131 8.84 11.85 11.79
C TYR A 131 8.29 12.83 10.75
N LEU A 132 7.04 12.65 10.34
CA LEU A 132 6.40 13.45 9.30
C LEU A 132 5.67 14.65 9.91
N LYS A 133 5.62 15.76 9.16
CA LYS A 133 4.83 16.93 9.55
C LYS A 133 3.34 16.58 9.65
N PRO A 134 2.54 17.29 10.46
CA PRO A 134 1.10 17.20 10.43
C PRO A 134 0.57 17.50 9.03
N LEU A 135 -0.43 16.75 8.60
CA LEU A 135 -1.15 17.05 7.36
C LEU A 135 -2.15 18.19 7.59
N PRO A 136 -2.45 18.99 6.55
CA PRO A 136 -3.55 19.96 6.60
C PRO A 136 -4.89 19.24 6.78
N GLU A 137 -5.92 20.02 7.14
CA GLU A 137 -7.28 19.50 7.20
C GLU A 137 -7.80 19.19 5.78
N ASN A 138 -8.73 18.24 5.69
CA ASN A 138 -9.37 17.83 4.44
C ASN A 138 -8.43 17.23 3.39
N CYS A 139 -7.35 16.54 3.81
CA CYS A 139 -6.56 15.73 2.90
C CYS A 139 -7.39 14.58 2.32
N GLN A 140 -7.13 14.27 1.05
CA GLN A 140 -7.69 13.15 0.33
C GLN A 140 -6.60 12.11 0.06
N PHE A 141 -7.00 10.87 -0.24
CA PHE A 141 -6.06 9.85 -0.63
C PHE A 141 -6.43 9.22 -1.97
N PHE A 142 -5.39 8.77 -2.67
CA PHE A 142 -5.51 8.03 -3.92
C PHE A 142 -4.57 6.82 -3.89
N ILE A 143 -4.94 5.79 -4.64
CA ILE A 143 -4.07 4.63 -4.88
C ILE A 143 -3.66 4.66 -6.35
N GLU A 144 -2.35 4.63 -6.59
CA GLU A 144 -1.78 4.59 -7.93
C GLU A 144 -1.05 3.27 -8.16
N LEU A 145 -1.14 2.75 -9.38
CA LEU A 145 -0.36 1.62 -9.84
C LEU A 145 0.66 2.07 -10.88
N GLU A 146 1.93 1.79 -10.62
CA GLU A 146 2.97 1.87 -11.65
C GLU A 146 3.12 0.51 -12.31
N SER A 147 2.77 0.44 -13.57
CA SER A 147 2.66 -0.80 -14.34
C SER A 147 3.36 -0.68 -15.69
N HIS A 148 3.49 -1.79 -16.40
CA HIS A 148 3.85 -1.81 -17.82
C HIS A 148 2.62 -1.51 -18.67
N GLU A 149 2.80 -0.84 -19.79
CA GLU A 149 1.72 -0.45 -20.71
C GLU A 149 0.81 -1.62 -21.12
N ALA A 150 1.41 -2.78 -21.39
CA ALA A 150 0.64 -3.98 -21.74
C ALA A 150 -0.30 -4.47 -20.63
N ALA A 151 0.06 -4.26 -19.35
CA ALA A 151 -0.78 -4.66 -18.23
C ALA A 151 -1.95 -3.69 -18.01
N LEU A 152 -1.76 -2.39 -18.31
CA LEU A 152 -2.83 -1.40 -18.26
C LEU A 152 -3.93 -1.71 -19.28
N VAL A 153 -3.55 -2.13 -20.49
CA VAL A 153 -4.50 -2.58 -21.52
C VAL A 153 -5.29 -3.79 -21.01
N GLY A 154 -4.60 -4.78 -20.44
CA GLY A 154 -5.26 -5.97 -19.88
C GLY A 154 -6.23 -5.66 -18.75
N LEU A 155 -5.94 -4.66 -17.90
CA LEU A 155 -6.84 -4.21 -16.84
C LEU A 155 -8.07 -3.48 -17.39
N SER A 156 -7.91 -2.66 -18.41
CA SER A 156 -9.01 -1.91 -19.04
C SER A 156 -9.98 -2.81 -19.82
N GLU A 157 -9.50 -3.96 -20.30
CA GLU A 157 -10.31 -4.94 -21.05
C GLU A 157 -10.91 -6.04 -20.13
N ASN A 158 -10.56 -6.06 -18.83
CA ASN A 158 -11.06 -7.08 -17.92
C ASN A 158 -12.47 -6.75 -17.42
N PRO A 159 -13.50 -7.59 -17.74
CA PRO A 159 -14.87 -7.34 -17.29
C PRO A 159 -15.05 -7.24 -15.78
N LYS A 160 -14.16 -7.83 -15.00
CA LYS A 160 -14.20 -7.74 -13.53
C LYS A 160 -13.74 -6.39 -13.00
N CYS A 161 -13.08 -5.57 -13.83
CA CYS A 161 -12.65 -4.22 -13.49
C CYS A 161 -13.61 -3.14 -14.03
N GLU A 162 -14.73 -3.52 -14.68
CA GLU A 162 -15.72 -2.56 -15.22
C GLU A 162 -16.32 -1.68 -14.12
N ASP A 163 -16.60 -2.26 -12.95
CA ASP A 163 -17.19 -1.54 -11.81
C ASP A 163 -16.18 -0.63 -11.08
N PHE A 164 -14.88 -0.81 -11.34
CA PHE A 164 -13.81 -0.01 -10.75
C PHE A 164 -12.76 0.35 -11.80
N PRO A 165 -13.06 1.29 -12.72
CA PRO A 165 -12.16 1.65 -13.82
C PRO A 165 -10.92 2.40 -13.32
N TRP A 166 -9.75 1.95 -13.74
CA TRP A 166 -8.50 2.67 -13.56
C TRP A 166 -8.40 3.83 -14.54
N ILE A 167 -8.02 5.00 -14.03
CA ILE A 167 -7.80 6.20 -14.85
C ILE A 167 -6.31 6.35 -15.07
N VAL A 168 -5.89 6.47 -16.33
CA VAL A 168 -4.49 6.75 -16.66
C VAL A 168 -4.17 8.18 -16.29
N ARG A 169 -3.18 8.35 -15.41
CA ARG A 169 -2.64 9.66 -15.07
C ARG A 169 -1.43 9.95 -15.96
N ASN A 170 -1.47 11.05 -16.68
CA ASN A 170 -0.39 11.47 -17.58
C ASN A 170 0.53 12.52 -16.96
N ASP A 171 0.06 13.19 -15.90
CA ASP A 171 0.79 14.27 -15.25
C ASP A 171 1.25 13.86 -13.84
N ASP A 172 2.42 14.32 -13.44
CA ASP A 172 2.88 14.21 -12.07
C ASP A 172 2.06 15.08 -11.12
N TRP A 173 2.02 14.70 -9.85
CA TRP A 173 1.39 15.54 -8.84
C TRP A 173 2.14 16.87 -8.69
N ASN A 174 1.39 17.96 -8.50
CA ASN A 174 2.03 19.19 -8.06
C ASN A 174 2.68 18.97 -6.71
N GLU A 175 3.99 19.19 -6.64
CA GLU A 175 4.73 19.05 -5.40
C GLU A 175 4.60 20.28 -4.52
N THR A 176 4.64 20.10 -3.20
CA THR A 176 4.76 21.21 -2.27
C THR A 176 6.02 22.01 -2.56
N SER A 177 6.01 23.32 -2.34
CA SER A 177 7.21 24.16 -2.36
C SER A 177 8.19 23.86 -1.22
N GLY A 178 7.84 22.95 -0.33
CA GLY A 178 8.64 22.50 0.80
C GLY A 178 9.71 21.47 0.41
N LYS A 179 10.68 21.26 1.30
CA LYS A 179 11.72 20.25 1.12
C LYS A 179 11.17 18.87 1.50
N THR A 180 10.84 18.06 0.51
CA THR A 180 10.48 16.67 0.70
C THR A 180 11.69 15.79 0.99
N SER A 181 11.51 14.76 1.78
CA SER A 181 12.53 13.77 2.13
C SER A 181 11.98 12.37 1.92
N LEU A 182 12.86 11.46 1.48
CA LEU A 182 12.56 10.04 1.41
C LEU A 182 12.91 9.38 2.75
N LEU A 183 11.93 8.79 3.42
CA LEU A 183 12.11 8.04 4.66
C LEU A 183 11.85 6.56 4.41
N PRO A 184 12.87 5.69 4.49
CA PRO A 184 12.67 4.25 4.41
C PRO A 184 11.91 3.75 5.64
N ILE A 185 10.86 2.97 5.44
CA ILE A 185 10.08 2.37 6.52
C ILE A 185 10.60 0.96 6.79
N TYR A 186 10.44 0.05 5.83
CA TYR A 186 10.92 -1.32 5.99
C TYR A 186 10.99 -2.06 4.64
N THR A 187 11.90 -3.02 4.56
CA THR A 187 11.95 -3.97 3.45
C THR A 187 11.54 -5.34 3.96
N VAL A 188 10.39 -5.83 3.49
CA VAL A 188 9.99 -7.22 3.67
C VAL A 188 10.72 -8.06 2.64
N LYS A 189 11.45 -9.07 3.10
CA LYS A 189 12.17 -10.00 2.23
C LYS A 189 12.02 -11.41 2.79
N THR A 190 11.00 -12.11 2.31
CA THR A 190 10.72 -13.50 2.70
C THR A 190 10.54 -14.37 1.46
N GLU A 191 10.38 -15.67 1.63
CA GLU A 191 10.07 -16.60 0.54
C GLU A 191 8.80 -16.20 -0.21
N HIS A 192 7.83 -15.59 0.48
CA HIS A 192 6.49 -15.32 -0.04
C HIS A 192 6.26 -13.87 -0.45
N LEU A 193 7.05 -12.94 0.10
CA LEU A 193 6.80 -11.51 -0.07
C LEU A 193 8.10 -10.72 -0.21
N GLY A 194 8.17 -9.91 -1.25
CA GLY A 194 9.21 -8.94 -1.51
C GLY A 194 8.65 -7.55 -1.71
N VAL A 195 8.70 -6.71 -0.68
CA VAL A 195 8.21 -5.33 -0.75
C VAL A 195 9.17 -4.41 -0.03
N GLN A 196 9.58 -3.34 -0.70
CA GLN A 196 10.25 -2.23 -0.06
C GLN A 196 9.25 -1.11 0.17
N LEU A 197 9.02 -0.73 1.43
CA LEU A 197 8.14 0.36 1.81
C LEU A 197 8.95 1.57 2.25
N PHE A 198 8.68 2.71 1.65
CA PHE A 198 9.20 4.01 2.04
C PHE A 198 8.14 5.10 1.85
N VAL A 199 8.33 6.24 2.48
CA VAL A 199 7.46 7.41 2.30
C VAL A 199 8.27 8.60 1.83
N ILE A 200 7.70 9.37 0.92
CA ILE A 200 8.19 10.67 0.46
C ILE A 200 7.25 11.73 1.05
N GLY A 201 7.79 12.69 1.76
CA GLY A 201 7.00 13.74 2.40
C GLY A 201 7.86 14.73 3.18
N GLU A 202 7.24 15.73 3.78
CA GLU A 202 7.94 16.71 4.59
C GLU A 202 8.20 16.15 6.02
N THR A 203 9.44 16.24 6.47
CA THR A 203 9.85 15.79 7.80
C THR A 203 9.76 16.91 8.84
N LYS A 204 9.54 16.52 10.09
CA LYS A 204 9.78 17.40 11.25
C LYS A 204 11.28 17.67 11.36
N ASN A 205 11.65 18.89 11.58
CA ASN A 205 13.03 19.29 11.89
C ASN A 205 13.44 18.83 13.30
#